data_6f570167ee76c5e46bf40d463bbbcdcf
#
_entry.id   6f570167ee76c5e46bf40d463bbbcdcf
#
_cell.length_a   1.000
_cell.length_b   1.000
_cell.length_c   1.000
_cell.angle_alpha   90.00
_cell.angle_beta   90.00
_cell.angle_gamma   90.00
#
_symmetry.space_group_name_H-M   'P 1'
#
loop_
_entity.id
_entity.type
_entity.pdbx_description
1 polymer ?
#
loop_
_entity_poly.entity_id
_entity_poly.type
_entity_poly.pdbx_seq_one_letter_code
_entity_poly.pdbx_strand_id
1 'polypeptide(L)'
;MLNFELLATDGAARRGRMTLNHGQVDTPVFMPVGTYGAVKAMAPRELEEIGAQIILGNTFHLWLRPGMEVIQRFGGLHRFNGWRHPILTDSGGFQVFSLGAMRKITEEGVRFASPINGDRLMLSPEESMRIQHALDSDIAMIFDECTPYEINGVPATEQQAADSMRLSLRWAQRSRAEFDRLENRNALFGIVQGGMFEHLRDESLAGLVDIGFHGYAIGGLSVGEPKEDMLRLLGHCAPRLPADKPRYLMGVGTPEDLVAGVAAGIDMFDCVMPTRNARNGWLFTRFGDLRLRNARHRHDERPIEPGCACHACTNFSRAYVHHLQRIDDILGARLATIHNLHYYVTLMREMREAIATGSFDAFRARFAQDRARGVDG
;
A
#
# COMPACT_ATOMS: atom_id res chain seq x y z
N MET A 1 -2.19 20.99 5.43
CA MET A 1 -2.48 20.69 4.00
C MET A 1 -1.22 20.09 3.38
N LEU A 2 -1.34 19.08 2.52
CA LEU A 2 -0.19 18.45 1.86
C LEU A 2 0.62 19.46 1.05
N ASN A 3 1.93 19.50 1.28
CA ASN A 3 2.90 20.10 0.39
C ASN A 3 3.81 18.98 -0.17
N PHE A 4 3.94 18.91 -1.50
CA PHE A 4 4.84 17.97 -2.16
C PHE A 4 5.95 18.72 -2.90
N GLU A 5 7.19 18.39 -2.60
CA GLU A 5 8.37 18.95 -3.22
C GLU A 5 9.14 17.85 -3.95
N LEU A 6 9.36 18.01 -5.26
CA LEU A 6 10.22 17.14 -6.05
C LEU A 6 11.68 17.59 -5.87
N LEU A 7 12.50 16.75 -5.23
CA LEU A 7 13.88 17.09 -4.85
C LEU A 7 14.92 16.69 -5.90
N ALA A 8 14.71 15.54 -6.57
CA ALA A 8 15.60 15.03 -7.61
C ALA A 8 14.87 14.06 -8.54
N THR A 9 15.43 13.87 -9.73
CA THR A 9 15.00 12.84 -10.70
C THR A 9 16.22 12.14 -11.28
N ASP A 10 16.06 10.85 -11.66
CA ASP A 10 17.03 10.09 -12.44
C ASP A 10 16.25 9.23 -13.44
N GLY A 11 16.27 9.60 -14.72
CA GLY A 11 15.30 9.14 -15.70
C GLY A 11 13.88 9.52 -15.31
N ALA A 12 12.96 8.54 -15.26
CA ALA A 12 11.61 8.74 -14.77
C ALA A 12 11.50 8.59 -13.22
N ALA A 13 12.49 8.01 -12.56
CA ALA A 13 12.49 7.84 -11.13
C ALA A 13 12.55 9.18 -10.41
N ARG A 14 11.78 9.31 -9.31
CA ARG A 14 11.55 10.57 -8.60
C ARG A 14 11.95 10.43 -7.13
N ARG A 15 12.65 11.41 -6.61
CA ARG A 15 12.83 11.62 -5.18
C ARG A 15 12.10 12.89 -4.77
N GLY A 16 11.18 12.78 -3.82
CA GLY A 16 10.43 13.91 -3.33
C GLY A 16 10.27 13.91 -1.83
N ARG A 17 9.54 14.91 -1.33
CA ARG A 17 9.16 15.03 0.09
C ARG A 17 7.73 15.52 0.20
N MET A 18 6.92 14.81 0.95
CA MET A 18 5.60 15.24 1.38
C MET A 18 5.69 15.84 2.79
N THR A 19 5.13 17.01 3.00
CA THR A 19 4.88 17.56 4.32
C THR A 19 3.39 17.45 4.61
N LEU A 20 3.05 16.73 5.68
CA LEU A 20 1.69 16.42 6.14
C LEU A 20 1.47 16.94 7.56
N ASN A 21 0.26 16.82 8.09
CA ASN A 21 -0.05 17.37 9.42
C ASN A 21 0.71 16.65 10.56
N HIS A 22 1.03 15.38 10.41
CA HIS A 22 1.77 14.59 11.42
C HIS A 22 3.23 14.33 11.05
N GLY A 23 3.81 15.07 10.10
CA GLY A 23 5.23 14.99 9.80
C GLY A 23 5.58 14.94 8.32
N GLN A 24 6.84 14.66 8.04
CA GLN A 24 7.38 14.58 6.70
C GLN A 24 7.57 13.13 6.26
N VAL A 25 7.42 12.91 4.96
CA VAL A 25 7.61 11.60 4.30
C VAL A 25 8.48 11.81 3.07
N ASP A 26 9.66 11.19 3.06
CA ASP A 26 10.54 11.17 1.89
C ASP A 26 10.12 10.07 0.92
N THR A 27 9.98 10.40 -0.36
CA THR A 27 9.59 9.45 -1.40
C THR A 27 10.76 9.10 -2.33
N PRO A 28 10.78 7.89 -2.94
CA PRO A 28 9.78 6.83 -2.82
C PRO A 28 9.68 6.23 -1.41
N VAL A 29 8.48 5.81 -1.02
CA VAL A 29 8.18 5.27 0.31
C VAL A 29 7.31 4.03 0.25
N PHE A 30 7.55 3.07 1.14
CA PHE A 30 6.68 1.94 1.41
C PHE A 30 5.88 2.18 2.68
N MET A 31 4.58 1.95 2.62
CA MET A 31 3.65 2.09 3.75
C MET A 31 3.31 0.72 4.34
N PRO A 32 3.82 0.37 5.53
CA PRO A 32 3.38 -0.84 6.22
C PRO A 32 1.87 -0.83 6.47
N VAL A 33 1.20 -1.95 6.17
CA VAL A 33 -0.27 -2.05 6.28
C VAL A 33 -0.68 -2.42 7.70
N GLY A 34 -1.41 -1.52 8.33
CA GLY A 34 -2.01 -1.64 9.66
C GLY A 34 -3.54 -1.79 9.59
N THR A 35 -4.05 -2.94 9.19
CA THR A 35 -5.47 -3.19 8.85
C THR A 35 -6.46 -2.69 9.90
N TYR A 36 -6.19 -2.91 11.17
CA TYR A 36 -7.01 -2.44 12.31
C TYR A 36 -6.31 -1.34 13.11
N GLY A 37 -5.55 -0.48 12.45
CA GLY A 37 -4.73 0.54 13.09
C GLY A 37 -3.43 -0.01 13.70
N ALA A 38 -3.12 -1.29 13.48
CA ALA A 38 -1.89 -1.93 13.93
C ALA A 38 -1.26 -2.74 12.79
N VAL A 39 -0.01 -2.48 12.49
CA VAL A 39 0.81 -3.36 11.65
C VAL A 39 1.03 -4.66 12.40
N LYS A 40 0.59 -5.79 11.83
CA LYS A 40 0.56 -7.07 12.55
C LYS A 40 1.93 -7.44 13.10
N ALA A 41 1.96 -7.77 14.39
CA ALA A 41 3.14 -8.14 15.17
C ALA A 41 4.19 -7.03 15.36
N MET A 42 3.85 -5.75 15.13
CA MET A 42 4.75 -4.61 15.30
C MET A 42 4.14 -3.56 16.23
N ALA A 43 4.89 -3.14 17.24
CA ALA A 43 4.56 -1.95 18.01
C ALA A 43 4.98 -0.67 17.23
N PRO A 44 4.36 0.50 17.49
CA PRO A 44 4.75 1.77 16.86
C PRO A 44 6.25 2.06 16.98
N ARG A 45 6.85 1.85 18.16
CA ARG A 45 8.29 2.02 18.38
C ARG A 45 9.14 1.19 17.41
N GLU A 46 8.76 -0.06 17.13
CA GLU A 46 9.51 -0.93 16.21
C GLU A 46 9.39 -0.48 14.76
N LEU A 47 8.25 0.13 14.39
CA LEU A 47 8.09 0.77 13.08
C LEU A 47 8.98 2.00 12.95
N GLU A 48 9.11 2.79 14.03
CA GLU A 48 10.04 3.94 14.09
C GLU A 48 11.50 3.46 13.99
N GLU A 49 11.87 2.41 14.73
CA GLU A 49 13.22 1.82 14.73
C GLU A 49 13.65 1.31 13.35
N ILE A 50 12.74 0.77 12.54
CA ILE A 50 13.04 0.36 11.16
C ILE A 50 13.00 1.52 10.16
N GLY A 51 12.58 2.73 10.59
CA GLY A 51 12.54 3.93 9.77
C GLY A 51 11.26 4.07 8.93
N ALA A 52 10.15 3.44 9.30
CA ALA A 52 8.86 3.68 8.68
C ALA A 52 8.40 5.12 8.96
N GLN A 53 8.00 5.85 7.91
CA GLN A 53 7.60 7.27 8.00
C GLN A 53 6.09 7.48 7.89
N ILE A 54 5.37 6.50 7.39
CA ILE A 54 3.92 6.51 7.17
C ILE A 54 3.41 5.06 7.24
N ILE A 55 2.20 4.88 7.73
CA ILE A 55 1.50 3.59 7.72
C ILE A 55 0.16 3.72 6.99
N LEU A 56 -0.40 2.59 6.58
CA LEU A 56 -1.74 2.53 5.98
C LEU A 56 -2.72 1.86 6.93
N GLY A 57 -3.88 2.49 7.15
CA GLY A 57 -5.03 1.92 7.87
C GLY A 57 -6.16 1.56 6.91
N ASN A 58 -6.93 0.50 7.21
CA ASN A 58 -8.07 0.12 6.37
C ASN A 58 -9.38 0.66 6.97
N THR A 59 -9.99 1.60 6.26
CA THR A 59 -11.23 2.28 6.64
C THR A 59 -12.37 1.32 6.97
N PHE A 60 -12.63 0.34 6.10
CA PHE A 60 -13.69 -0.66 6.32
C PHE A 60 -13.53 -1.42 7.64
N HIS A 61 -12.31 -1.90 7.91
CA HIS A 61 -12.04 -2.67 9.10
C HIS A 61 -12.14 -1.83 10.39
N LEU A 62 -11.62 -0.59 10.36
CA LEU A 62 -11.68 0.34 11.49
C LEU A 62 -13.11 0.83 11.75
N TRP A 63 -13.91 1.04 10.70
CA TRP A 63 -15.33 1.38 10.82
C TRP A 63 -16.12 0.30 11.53
N LEU A 64 -15.91 -0.97 11.14
CA LEU A 64 -16.62 -2.10 11.77
C LEU A 64 -16.08 -2.43 13.16
N ARG A 65 -14.78 -2.23 13.40
CA ARG A 65 -14.12 -2.54 14.69
C ARG A 65 -12.82 -1.77 14.84
N PRO A 66 -12.67 -0.88 15.82
CA PRO A 66 -13.50 -0.74 17.02
C PRO A 66 -14.78 0.07 16.83
N GLY A 67 -14.99 0.70 15.65
CA GLY A 67 -16.10 1.60 15.39
C GLY A 67 -15.74 3.07 15.60
N MET A 68 -16.51 3.95 14.95
CA MET A 68 -16.17 5.39 14.93
C MET A 68 -16.37 6.08 16.27
N GLU A 69 -17.34 5.62 17.08
CA GLU A 69 -17.54 6.16 18.44
C GLU A 69 -16.27 6.06 19.28
N VAL A 70 -15.61 4.89 19.27
CA VAL A 70 -14.36 4.67 19.99
C VAL A 70 -13.26 5.59 19.46
N ILE A 71 -13.06 5.62 18.13
CA ILE A 71 -12.01 6.44 17.50
C ILE A 71 -12.18 7.92 17.81
N GLN A 72 -13.41 8.43 17.70
CA GLN A 72 -13.74 9.84 17.96
C GLN A 72 -13.48 10.21 19.44
N ARG A 73 -13.77 9.30 20.37
CA ARG A 73 -13.49 9.50 21.79
C ARG A 73 -11.99 9.70 22.09
N PHE A 74 -11.12 9.07 21.31
CA PHE A 74 -9.66 9.26 21.38
C PHE A 74 -9.19 10.50 20.58
N GLY A 75 -10.04 11.10 19.74
CA GLY A 75 -9.68 12.24 18.89
C GLY A 75 -8.85 11.83 17.67
N GLY A 76 -9.15 10.66 17.09
CA GLY A 76 -8.53 10.14 15.86
C GLY A 76 -7.67 8.90 16.06
N LEU A 77 -7.22 8.35 14.92
CA LEU A 77 -6.48 7.07 14.89
C LEU A 77 -5.09 7.17 15.51
N HIS A 78 -4.40 8.30 15.33
CA HIS A 78 -3.05 8.52 15.89
C HIS A 78 -3.02 8.36 17.42
N ARG A 79 -3.99 8.96 18.11
CA ARG A 79 -4.08 8.83 19.57
C ARG A 79 -4.57 7.44 20.02
N PHE A 80 -5.40 6.81 19.19
CA PHE A 80 -5.92 5.49 19.47
C PHE A 80 -4.84 4.42 19.43
N ASN A 81 -3.98 4.45 18.37
CA ASN A 81 -2.96 3.42 18.16
C ASN A 81 -1.54 3.82 18.62
N GLY A 82 -1.33 5.07 19.04
CA GLY A 82 -0.04 5.57 19.51
C GLY A 82 0.99 5.84 18.41
N TRP A 83 0.59 5.85 17.14
CA TRP A 83 1.44 6.21 16.02
C TRP A 83 1.48 7.73 15.84
N ARG A 84 2.67 8.33 15.80
CA ARG A 84 2.85 9.80 15.80
C ARG A 84 3.16 10.39 14.45
N HIS A 85 3.37 9.56 13.43
CA HIS A 85 3.72 9.95 12.07
C HIS A 85 2.50 9.86 11.15
N PRO A 86 2.60 10.28 9.87
CA PRO A 86 1.48 10.24 8.94
C PRO A 86 0.79 8.87 8.82
N ILE A 87 -0.52 8.92 8.56
CA ILE A 87 -1.37 7.77 8.25
C ILE A 87 -2.11 8.06 6.95
N LEU A 88 -2.05 7.10 6.01
CA LEU A 88 -2.98 7.02 4.89
C LEU A 88 -4.09 6.03 5.25
N THR A 89 -5.35 6.36 4.94
CA THR A 89 -6.44 5.39 4.98
C THR A 89 -6.97 5.12 3.59
N ASP A 90 -7.22 3.84 3.28
CA ASP A 90 -7.93 3.48 2.06
C ASP A 90 -9.41 3.90 2.11
N SER A 91 -10.13 3.75 1.00
CA SER A 91 -11.54 4.11 0.93
C SER A 91 -12.50 3.12 1.61
N GLY A 92 -12.03 1.90 1.87
CA GLY A 92 -12.86 0.77 2.29
C GLY A 92 -13.52 0.02 1.12
N GLY A 93 -13.46 0.55 -0.11
CA GLY A 93 -14.11 -0.01 -1.29
C GLY A 93 -13.63 -1.44 -1.59
N PHE A 94 -12.32 -1.65 -1.71
CA PHE A 94 -11.75 -2.94 -2.07
C PHE A 94 -12.17 -4.06 -1.08
N GLN A 95 -12.23 -3.78 0.22
CA GLN A 95 -12.62 -4.76 1.24
C GLN A 95 -14.10 -5.11 1.12
N VAL A 96 -14.96 -4.13 0.85
CA VAL A 96 -16.41 -4.38 0.60
C VAL A 96 -16.58 -5.16 -0.70
N PHE A 97 -15.79 -4.86 -1.73
CA PHE A 97 -15.82 -5.62 -2.99
C PHE A 97 -15.37 -7.07 -2.81
N SER A 98 -14.53 -7.38 -1.86
CA SER A 98 -14.11 -8.76 -1.56
C SER A 98 -15.21 -9.62 -0.89
N LEU A 99 -16.31 -9.03 -0.39
CA LEU A 99 -17.43 -9.76 0.25
C LEU A 99 -18.30 -10.57 -0.75
N GLY A 100 -18.06 -10.46 -2.05
CA GLY A 100 -18.72 -11.29 -3.06
C GLY A 100 -20.25 -11.15 -3.08
N ALA A 101 -20.98 -12.26 -2.98
CA ALA A 101 -22.44 -12.30 -3.06
C ALA A 101 -23.18 -11.58 -1.92
N MET A 102 -22.51 -11.21 -0.83
CA MET A 102 -23.09 -10.47 0.29
C MET A 102 -23.21 -8.96 0.05
N ARG A 103 -22.86 -8.48 -1.13
CA ARG A 103 -22.88 -7.05 -1.50
C ARG A 103 -23.77 -6.76 -2.69
N LYS A 104 -24.26 -5.51 -2.76
CA LYS A 104 -24.94 -4.94 -3.93
C LYS A 104 -24.37 -3.56 -4.21
N ILE A 105 -23.79 -3.39 -5.39
CA ILE A 105 -23.25 -2.11 -5.89
C ILE A 105 -24.41 -1.36 -6.57
N THR A 106 -24.53 -0.07 -6.26
CA THR A 106 -25.53 0.85 -6.86
C THR A 106 -24.86 2.21 -7.07
N GLU A 107 -25.54 3.14 -7.73
CA GLU A 107 -25.05 4.51 -7.89
C GLU A 107 -24.80 5.22 -6.54
N GLU A 108 -25.62 4.92 -5.53
CA GLU A 108 -25.51 5.51 -4.19
C GLU A 108 -24.27 5.01 -3.43
N GLY A 109 -23.82 3.78 -3.70
CA GLY A 109 -22.71 3.14 -3.00
C GLY A 109 -22.89 1.61 -2.92
N VAL A 110 -22.33 0.98 -1.92
CA VAL A 110 -22.32 -0.47 -1.74
C VAL A 110 -23.11 -0.87 -0.50
N ARG A 111 -24.18 -1.64 -0.69
CA ARG A 111 -24.95 -2.28 0.39
C ARG A 111 -24.37 -3.65 0.66
N PHE A 112 -24.16 -3.99 1.91
CA PHE A 112 -23.63 -5.31 2.31
C PHE A 112 -24.10 -5.72 3.70
N ALA A 113 -23.92 -7.00 4.00
CA ALA A 113 -24.09 -7.51 5.38
C ALA A 113 -22.73 -7.49 6.09
N SER A 114 -22.71 -6.91 7.29
CA SER A 114 -21.50 -6.89 8.13
C SER A 114 -20.98 -8.30 8.40
N PRO A 115 -19.70 -8.60 8.12
CA PRO A 115 -19.13 -9.91 8.42
C PRO A 115 -18.97 -10.17 9.92
N ILE A 116 -19.23 -9.17 10.77
CA ILE A 116 -19.10 -9.28 12.22
C ILE A 116 -20.39 -9.76 12.90
N ASN A 117 -21.53 -9.17 12.52
CA ASN A 117 -22.82 -9.36 13.21
C ASN A 117 -24.01 -9.51 12.24
N GLY A 118 -23.76 -9.45 10.92
CA GLY A 118 -24.81 -9.59 9.91
C GLY A 118 -25.67 -8.35 9.66
N ASP A 119 -25.40 -7.22 10.31
CA ASP A 119 -26.13 -5.97 10.13
C ASP A 119 -26.06 -5.49 8.68
N ARG A 120 -27.16 -4.96 8.17
CA ARG A 120 -27.21 -4.35 6.84
C ARG A 120 -26.60 -2.96 6.89
N LEU A 121 -25.52 -2.79 6.18
CA LEU A 121 -24.75 -1.54 6.11
C LEU A 121 -24.73 -1.00 4.69
N MET A 122 -24.49 0.30 4.59
CA MET A 122 -24.29 1.03 3.34
C MET A 122 -22.99 1.84 3.45
N LEU A 123 -22.07 1.57 2.55
CA LEU A 123 -20.87 2.40 2.39
C LEU A 123 -21.00 3.20 1.09
N SER A 124 -21.12 4.50 1.22
CA SER A 124 -21.19 5.45 0.11
C SER A 124 -19.91 6.30 0.06
N PRO A 125 -19.66 7.06 -1.02
CA PRO A 125 -18.58 8.03 -1.08
C PRO A 125 -18.58 8.98 0.12
N GLU A 126 -19.74 9.51 0.48
CA GLU A 126 -19.88 10.43 1.61
C GLU A 126 -19.57 9.76 2.95
N GLU A 127 -20.08 8.54 3.14
CA GLU A 127 -19.82 7.80 4.38
C GLU A 127 -18.33 7.43 4.51
N SER A 128 -17.68 7.01 3.42
CA SER A 128 -16.23 6.78 3.41
C SER A 128 -15.45 8.04 3.81
N MET A 129 -15.85 9.22 3.31
CA MET A 129 -15.20 10.49 3.68
C MET A 129 -15.42 10.84 5.15
N ARG A 130 -16.63 10.63 5.70
CA ARG A 130 -16.94 10.85 7.12
C ARG A 130 -16.12 9.93 8.03
N ILE A 131 -15.99 8.66 7.66
CA ILE A 131 -15.18 7.69 8.40
C ILE A 131 -13.72 8.12 8.40
N GLN A 132 -13.13 8.42 7.22
CA GLN A 132 -11.74 8.83 7.11
C GLN A 132 -11.48 10.18 7.81
N HIS A 133 -12.46 11.10 7.80
CA HIS A 133 -12.40 12.32 8.59
C HIS A 133 -12.37 12.03 10.09
N ALA A 134 -13.19 11.11 10.58
CA ALA A 134 -13.21 10.71 12.00
C ALA A 134 -11.92 9.97 12.42
N LEU A 135 -11.28 9.24 11.48
CA LEU A 135 -9.96 8.63 11.67
C LEU A 135 -8.85 9.69 11.76
N ASP A 136 -9.08 10.90 11.27
CA ASP A 136 -8.10 12.00 11.13
C ASP A 136 -6.82 11.56 10.40
N SER A 137 -6.99 10.78 9.32
CA SER A 137 -5.86 10.32 8.50
C SER A 137 -5.28 11.47 7.68
N ASP A 138 -3.95 11.54 7.58
CA ASP A 138 -3.26 12.60 6.81
C ASP A 138 -3.56 12.55 5.32
N ILE A 139 -3.78 11.33 4.80
CA ILE A 139 -4.18 11.09 3.42
C ILE A 139 -5.41 10.18 3.41
N ALA A 140 -6.51 10.71 2.86
CA ALA A 140 -7.73 9.95 2.57
C ALA A 140 -7.77 9.57 1.09
N MET A 141 -8.36 8.42 0.77
CA MET A 141 -8.58 7.95 -0.59
C MET A 141 -10.05 8.14 -0.98
N ILE A 142 -10.34 8.55 -2.22
CA ILE A 142 -11.71 8.56 -2.74
C ILE A 142 -12.33 7.17 -2.69
N PHE A 143 -13.66 7.09 -2.59
CA PHE A 143 -14.38 5.84 -2.74
C PHE A 143 -14.44 5.46 -4.22
N ASP A 144 -14.01 4.24 -4.56
CA ASP A 144 -13.88 3.76 -5.93
C ASP A 144 -14.36 2.32 -6.07
N GLU A 145 -14.66 1.90 -7.28
CA GLU A 145 -14.90 0.51 -7.64
C GLU A 145 -13.70 -0.05 -8.41
N CYS A 146 -13.16 -1.15 -7.91
CA CYS A 146 -12.08 -1.87 -8.55
C CYS A 146 -12.65 -3.02 -9.39
N THR A 147 -12.54 -2.92 -10.71
CA THR A 147 -12.89 -4.02 -11.63
C THR A 147 -11.93 -5.18 -11.42
N PRO A 148 -12.38 -6.40 -11.07
CA PRO A 148 -11.50 -7.55 -11.00
C PRO A 148 -10.96 -7.91 -12.39
N TYR A 149 -9.78 -8.54 -12.45
CA TYR A 149 -9.21 -9.02 -13.71
C TYR A 149 -10.15 -10.04 -14.39
N GLU A 150 -10.72 -10.96 -13.60
CA GLU A 150 -11.68 -11.98 -14.07
C GLU A 150 -12.99 -11.89 -13.29
N ILE A 151 -14.10 -12.06 -14.02
CA ILE A 151 -15.46 -12.20 -13.48
C ILE A 151 -15.95 -13.60 -13.84
N ASN A 152 -16.18 -14.45 -12.83
CA ASN A 152 -16.57 -15.85 -13.01
C ASN A 152 -15.62 -16.67 -13.91
N GLY A 153 -14.30 -16.41 -13.81
CA GLY A 153 -13.27 -17.12 -14.58
C GLY A 153 -13.13 -16.66 -16.04
N VAL A 154 -13.73 -15.52 -16.40
CA VAL A 154 -13.62 -14.89 -17.72
C VAL A 154 -13.02 -13.49 -17.53
N PRO A 155 -12.04 -13.07 -18.35
CA PRO A 155 -11.51 -11.71 -18.29
C PRO A 155 -12.62 -10.67 -18.36
N ALA A 156 -12.54 -9.63 -17.53
CA ALA A 156 -13.50 -8.53 -17.55
C ALA A 156 -13.54 -7.86 -18.92
N THR A 157 -14.75 -7.65 -19.44
CA THR A 157 -14.93 -6.98 -20.73
C THR A 157 -14.63 -5.49 -20.62
N GLU A 158 -14.31 -4.87 -21.76
CA GLU A 158 -14.10 -3.42 -21.85
C GLU A 158 -15.32 -2.62 -21.35
N GLN A 159 -16.54 -3.07 -21.70
CA GLN A 159 -17.76 -2.42 -21.23
C GLN A 159 -17.91 -2.48 -19.70
N GLN A 160 -17.61 -3.63 -19.08
CA GLN A 160 -17.62 -3.76 -17.62
C GLN A 160 -16.60 -2.85 -16.94
N ALA A 161 -15.37 -2.79 -17.50
CA ALA A 161 -14.34 -1.89 -17.00
C ALA A 161 -14.71 -0.40 -17.17
N ALA A 162 -15.34 -0.03 -18.30
CA ALA A 162 -15.81 1.32 -18.57
C ALA A 162 -16.93 1.74 -17.61
N ASP A 163 -17.93 0.87 -17.38
CA ASP A 163 -19.03 1.17 -16.48
C ASP A 163 -18.56 1.34 -15.03
N SER A 164 -17.68 0.46 -14.56
CA SER A 164 -17.04 0.55 -13.23
C SER A 164 -16.20 1.82 -13.10
N MET A 165 -15.36 2.12 -14.07
CA MET A 165 -14.51 3.31 -14.07
C MET A 165 -15.33 4.60 -14.03
N ARG A 166 -16.39 4.69 -14.85
CA ARG A 166 -17.28 5.86 -14.86
C ARG A 166 -18.09 6.02 -13.58
N LEU A 167 -18.48 4.90 -12.94
CA LEU A 167 -19.06 4.93 -11.60
C LEU A 167 -18.04 5.50 -10.60
N SER A 168 -16.79 5.03 -10.65
CA SER A 168 -15.72 5.54 -9.80
C SER A 168 -15.47 7.05 -9.99
N LEU A 169 -15.58 7.59 -11.21
CA LEU A 169 -15.48 9.03 -11.46
C LEU A 169 -16.63 9.82 -10.81
N ARG A 170 -17.88 9.33 -10.91
CA ARG A 170 -19.02 9.97 -10.22
C ARG A 170 -18.86 9.92 -8.69
N TRP A 171 -18.37 8.81 -8.16
CA TRP A 171 -18.05 8.66 -6.74
C TRP A 171 -16.86 9.55 -6.31
N ALA A 172 -15.89 9.76 -7.20
CA ALA A 172 -14.79 10.69 -6.95
C ALA A 172 -15.29 12.14 -6.76
N GLN A 173 -16.22 12.60 -7.61
CA GLN A 173 -16.86 13.93 -7.46
C GLN A 173 -17.60 14.04 -6.12
N ARG A 174 -18.36 13.02 -5.74
CA ARG A 174 -19.08 12.99 -4.46
C ARG A 174 -18.14 12.94 -3.26
N SER A 175 -17.05 12.14 -3.36
CA SER A 175 -16.00 12.11 -2.33
C SER A 175 -15.35 13.50 -2.16
N ARG A 176 -15.02 14.15 -3.28
CA ARG A 176 -14.45 15.51 -3.25
C ARG A 176 -15.40 16.51 -2.60
N ALA A 177 -16.67 16.50 -3.00
CA ALA A 177 -17.67 17.41 -2.46
C ALA A 177 -17.89 17.21 -0.95
N GLU A 178 -17.95 15.97 -0.46
CA GLU A 178 -18.11 15.68 0.96
C GLU A 178 -16.84 16.01 1.76
N PHE A 179 -15.65 15.75 1.20
CA PHE A 179 -14.37 16.11 1.81
C PHE A 179 -14.29 17.64 2.04
N ASP A 180 -14.71 18.43 1.05
CA ASP A 180 -14.75 19.89 1.15
C ASP A 180 -15.81 20.38 2.14
N ARG A 181 -17.00 19.76 2.13
CA ARG A 181 -18.09 20.06 3.08
C ARG A 181 -17.67 19.81 4.54
N LEU A 182 -16.83 18.82 4.77
CA LEU A 182 -16.28 18.51 6.09
C LEU A 182 -15.14 19.45 6.51
N GLU A 183 -14.74 20.39 5.65
CA GLU A 183 -13.59 21.26 5.86
C GLU A 183 -12.33 20.47 6.29
N ASN A 184 -12.14 19.29 5.65
CA ASN A 184 -11.08 18.38 6.03
C ASN A 184 -9.71 19.01 5.74
N ARG A 185 -8.89 19.15 6.77
CA ARG A 185 -7.55 19.78 6.70
C ARG A 185 -6.47 18.90 6.11
N ASN A 186 -6.75 17.62 5.90
CA ASN A 186 -5.83 16.58 5.41
C ASN A 186 -5.79 16.55 3.87
N ALA A 187 -5.20 15.54 3.28
CA ALA A 187 -5.12 15.37 1.84
C ALA A 187 -6.16 14.36 1.34
N LEU A 188 -6.65 14.55 0.12
CA LEU A 188 -7.51 13.60 -0.60
C LEU A 188 -6.83 13.19 -1.90
N PHE A 189 -6.70 11.87 -2.15
CA PHE A 189 -6.12 11.32 -3.37
C PHE A 189 -7.18 10.71 -4.27
N GLY A 190 -7.06 10.96 -5.59
CA GLY A 190 -7.83 10.32 -6.64
C GLY A 190 -7.26 8.96 -6.99
N ILE A 191 -8.11 8.04 -7.48
CA ILE A 191 -7.72 6.68 -7.86
C ILE A 191 -8.08 6.45 -9.33
N VAL A 192 -7.07 6.24 -10.18
CA VAL A 192 -7.24 5.91 -11.59
C VAL A 192 -7.66 4.45 -11.72
N GLN A 193 -8.83 4.22 -12.30
CA GLN A 193 -9.39 2.90 -12.65
C GLN A 193 -9.49 2.76 -14.19
N GLY A 194 -9.96 1.63 -14.70
CA GLY A 194 -10.12 1.40 -16.17
C GLY A 194 -9.72 -0.01 -16.60
N GLY A 195 -9.59 -0.95 -15.64
CA GLY A 195 -9.22 -2.34 -15.91
C GLY A 195 -7.90 -2.44 -16.67
N MET A 196 -7.86 -3.31 -17.67
CA MET A 196 -6.65 -3.55 -18.49
C MET A 196 -6.62 -2.67 -19.77
N PHE A 197 -7.44 -1.61 -19.86
CA PHE A 197 -7.65 -0.80 -21.04
C PHE A 197 -7.01 0.60 -20.89
N GLU A 198 -5.99 0.90 -21.68
CA GLU A 198 -5.22 2.14 -21.58
C GLU A 198 -6.08 3.40 -21.79
N HIS A 199 -6.94 3.41 -22.81
CA HIS A 199 -7.82 4.55 -23.09
C HIS A 199 -8.85 4.82 -21.97
N LEU A 200 -9.32 3.78 -21.26
CA LEU A 200 -10.19 3.95 -20.09
C LEU A 200 -9.42 4.55 -18.92
N ARG A 201 -8.14 4.20 -18.74
CA ARG A 201 -7.28 4.82 -17.75
C ARG A 201 -6.97 6.28 -18.07
N ASP A 202 -6.83 6.60 -19.37
CA ASP A 202 -6.67 7.99 -19.81
C ASP A 202 -7.97 8.80 -19.54
N GLU A 203 -9.17 8.24 -19.84
CA GLU A 203 -10.47 8.85 -19.51
C GLU A 203 -10.60 9.06 -17.98
N SER A 204 -10.25 8.05 -17.18
CA SER A 204 -10.27 8.12 -15.72
C SER A 204 -9.35 9.22 -15.19
N LEU A 205 -8.11 9.27 -15.66
CA LEU A 205 -7.14 10.26 -15.24
C LEU A 205 -7.57 11.68 -15.60
N ALA A 206 -8.06 11.90 -16.81
CA ALA A 206 -8.55 13.20 -17.25
C ALA A 206 -9.69 13.70 -16.35
N GLY A 207 -10.69 12.85 -16.06
CA GLY A 207 -11.79 13.21 -15.16
C GLY A 207 -11.33 13.49 -13.72
N LEU A 208 -10.37 12.73 -13.22
CA LEU A 208 -9.82 12.99 -11.88
C LEU A 208 -9.01 14.29 -11.81
N VAL A 209 -8.26 14.63 -12.86
CA VAL A 209 -7.52 15.89 -12.94
C VAL A 209 -8.47 17.08 -12.99
N ASP A 210 -9.58 16.98 -13.72
CA ASP A 210 -10.62 18.02 -13.79
C ASP A 210 -11.30 18.25 -12.43
N ILE A 211 -11.53 17.17 -11.64
CA ILE A 211 -12.06 17.29 -10.27
C ILE A 211 -11.02 17.93 -9.33
N GLY A 212 -9.77 17.58 -9.46
CA GLY A 212 -8.64 18.11 -8.70
C GLY A 212 -8.42 17.41 -7.35
N PHE A 213 -7.24 16.77 -7.20
CA PHE A 213 -6.83 16.08 -5.98
C PHE A 213 -5.42 16.49 -5.54
N HIS A 214 -5.09 16.19 -4.28
CA HIS A 214 -3.77 16.49 -3.70
C HIS A 214 -2.70 15.49 -4.17
N GLY A 215 -3.09 14.30 -4.63
CA GLY A 215 -2.26 13.26 -5.19
C GLY A 215 -3.10 12.28 -6.00
N TYR A 216 -2.45 11.37 -6.74
CA TYR A 216 -3.11 10.43 -7.63
C TYR A 216 -2.57 9.03 -7.44
N ALA A 217 -3.46 8.06 -7.34
CA ALA A 217 -3.15 6.65 -7.24
C ALA A 217 -3.51 5.90 -8.53
N ILE A 218 -2.75 4.84 -8.82
CA ILE A 218 -3.11 3.84 -9.82
C ILE A 218 -3.71 2.65 -9.06
N GLY A 219 -5.02 2.44 -9.23
CA GLY A 219 -5.74 1.30 -8.69
C GLY A 219 -5.98 0.19 -9.72
N GLY A 220 -6.55 -0.93 -9.29
CA GLY A 220 -6.95 -2.03 -10.17
C GLY A 220 -5.79 -2.72 -10.87
N LEU A 221 -4.60 -2.74 -10.24
CA LEU A 221 -3.45 -3.56 -10.60
C LEU A 221 -3.12 -4.50 -9.44
N SER A 222 -2.41 -5.61 -9.72
CA SER A 222 -2.16 -6.71 -8.77
C SER A 222 -3.46 -7.39 -8.26
N VAL A 223 -4.45 -7.50 -9.16
CA VAL A 223 -5.77 -8.11 -8.91
C VAL A 223 -5.96 -9.43 -9.65
N GLY A 224 -4.85 -10.05 -10.11
CA GLY A 224 -4.84 -11.36 -10.78
C GLY A 224 -4.36 -11.32 -12.23
N GLU A 225 -4.05 -10.16 -12.78
CA GLU A 225 -3.51 -10.00 -14.12
C GLU A 225 -2.09 -10.56 -14.28
N PRO A 226 -1.69 -10.95 -15.51
CA PRO A 226 -0.31 -11.27 -15.82
C PRO A 226 0.64 -10.10 -15.53
N LYS A 227 1.87 -10.42 -15.17
CA LYS A 227 2.89 -9.43 -14.81
C LYS A 227 3.17 -8.43 -15.93
N GLU A 228 3.16 -8.92 -17.18
CA GLU A 228 3.37 -8.11 -18.38
C GLU A 228 2.30 -7.03 -18.53
N ASP A 229 1.03 -7.36 -18.24
CA ASP A 229 -0.07 -6.40 -18.30
C ASP A 229 0.06 -5.35 -17.20
N MET A 230 0.41 -5.76 -15.98
CA MET A 230 0.68 -4.81 -14.89
C MET A 230 1.79 -3.82 -15.27
N LEU A 231 2.92 -4.30 -15.80
CA LEU A 231 4.05 -3.45 -16.19
C LEU A 231 3.71 -2.55 -17.38
N ARG A 232 2.96 -3.05 -18.38
CA ARG A 232 2.48 -2.27 -19.52
C ARG A 232 1.62 -1.10 -19.04
N LEU A 233 0.62 -1.36 -18.20
CA LEU A 233 -0.29 -0.33 -17.69
C LEU A 233 0.42 0.64 -16.75
N LEU A 234 1.35 0.17 -15.94
CA LEU A 234 2.19 1.03 -15.11
C LEU A 234 3.00 2.00 -15.98
N GLY A 235 3.66 1.49 -17.04
CA GLY A 235 4.42 2.29 -18.00
C GLY A 235 3.55 3.28 -18.77
N HIS A 236 2.28 2.94 -19.01
CA HIS A 236 1.31 3.82 -19.65
C HIS A 236 0.82 4.93 -18.69
N CYS A 237 0.41 4.57 -17.49
CA CYS A 237 -0.25 5.50 -16.55
C CYS A 237 0.73 6.43 -15.85
N ALA A 238 1.85 5.91 -15.32
CA ALA A 238 2.71 6.66 -14.43
C ALA A 238 3.26 7.97 -15.02
N PRO A 239 3.72 8.02 -16.30
CA PRO A 239 4.20 9.27 -16.91
C PRO A 239 3.11 10.32 -17.13
N ARG A 240 1.83 9.90 -17.18
CA ARG A 240 0.67 10.77 -17.43
C ARG A 240 0.12 11.39 -16.15
N LEU A 241 0.46 10.85 -14.98
CA LEU A 241 0.08 11.44 -13.70
C LEU A 241 0.73 12.83 -13.52
N PRO A 242 0.04 13.81 -12.88
CA PRO A 242 0.58 15.14 -12.67
C PRO A 242 1.99 15.11 -12.04
N ALA A 243 2.89 15.93 -12.61
CA ALA A 243 4.29 15.93 -12.20
C ALA A 243 4.53 16.58 -10.83
N ASP A 244 3.68 17.52 -10.46
CA ASP A 244 3.72 18.30 -9.21
C ASP A 244 2.96 17.64 -8.05
N LYS A 245 2.46 16.40 -8.26
CA LYS A 245 1.69 15.66 -7.26
C LYS A 245 2.35 14.33 -6.91
N PRO A 246 2.14 13.82 -5.67
CA PRO A 246 2.53 12.45 -5.31
C PRO A 246 1.79 11.42 -6.15
N ARG A 247 2.49 10.34 -6.51
CA ARG A 247 2.00 9.23 -7.33
C ARG A 247 2.05 7.93 -6.53
N TYR A 248 0.91 7.28 -6.38
CA TYR A 248 0.76 6.10 -5.54
C TYR A 248 0.35 4.88 -6.36
N LEU A 249 1.08 3.76 -6.26
CA LEU A 249 0.73 2.46 -6.83
C LEU A 249 0.16 1.58 -5.72
N MET A 250 -1.14 1.31 -5.76
CA MET A 250 -1.87 0.64 -4.69
C MET A 250 -1.68 -0.88 -4.71
N GLY A 251 -1.44 -1.46 -3.53
CA GLY A 251 -1.44 -2.91 -3.31
C GLY A 251 -0.28 -3.69 -3.93
N VAL A 252 0.74 -3.01 -4.44
CA VAL A 252 1.92 -3.60 -5.11
C VAL A 252 3.16 -3.44 -4.24
N GLY A 253 4.03 -4.38 -4.03
CA GLY A 253 4.08 -5.77 -4.40
C GLY A 253 5.39 -6.41 -3.95
N THR A 254 6.04 -7.21 -4.79
CA THR A 254 7.36 -7.80 -4.52
C THR A 254 8.47 -6.73 -4.56
N PRO A 255 9.67 -7.01 -4.02
CA PRO A 255 10.80 -6.09 -4.15
C PRO A 255 11.10 -5.67 -5.60
N GLU A 256 10.95 -6.60 -6.55
CA GLU A 256 11.10 -6.33 -7.98
C GLU A 256 10.04 -5.36 -8.49
N ASP A 257 8.80 -5.48 -8.01
CA ASP A 257 7.70 -4.58 -8.37
C ASP A 257 7.95 -3.16 -7.87
N LEU A 258 8.46 -3.04 -6.65
CA LEU A 258 8.80 -1.75 -6.06
C LEU A 258 9.88 -1.04 -6.88
N VAL A 259 10.94 -1.76 -7.25
CA VAL A 259 12.02 -1.21 -8.09
C VAL A 259 11.50 -0.81 -9.47
N ALA A 260 10.65 -1.63 -10.10
CA ALA A 260 10.02 -1.31 -11.38
C ALA A 260 9.07 -0.11 -11.28
N GLY A 261 8.29 -0.03 -10.20
CA GLY A 261 7.39 1.09 -9.94
C GLY A 261 8.14 2.41 -9.75
N VAL A 262 9.21 2.41 -8.97
CA VAL A 262 10.08 3.59 -8.79
C VAL A 262 10.71 3.99 -10.13
N ALA A 263 11.18 3.03 -10.93
CA ALA A 263 11.70 3.28 -12.26
C ALA A 263 10.68 3.92 -13.21
N ALA A 264 9.39 3.64 -13.02
CA ALA A 264 8.29 4.25 -13.76
C ALA A 264 7.85 5.62 -13.22
N GLY A 265 8.39 6.07 -12.08
CA GLY A 265 8.10 7.36 -11.48
C GLY A 265 7.01 7.34 -10.40
N ILE A 266 6.81 6.23 -9.72
CA ILE A 266 5.91 6.10 -8.57
C ILE A 266 6.63 6.52 -7.28
N ASP A 267 5.91 7.23 -6.42
CA ASP A 267 6.40 7.80 -5.17
C ASP A 267 6.00 6.97 -3.93
N MET A 268 4.84 6.29 -3.96
CA MET A 268 4.26 5.63 -2.79
C MET A 268 3.79 4.21 -3.13
N PHE A 269 3.95 3.31 -2.16
CA PHE A 269 3.57 1.89 -2.29
C PHE A 269 3.03 1.37 -0.96
N ASP A 270 2.10 0.43 -1.05
CA ASP A 270 1.69 -0.44 0.04
C ASP A 270 1.56 -1.88 -0.43
N CYS A 271 1.73 -2.82 0.44
CA CYS A 271 1.35 -4.22 0.21
C CYS A 271 1.29 -4.99 1.53
N VAL A 272 0.39 -5.96 1.61
CA VAL A 272 0.31 -6.87 2.76
C VAL A 272 1.39 -7.97 2.71
N MET A 273 2.08 -8.15 1.58
CA MET A 273 3.03 -9.25 1.39
C MET A 273 4.13 -9.31 2.45
N PRO A 274 4.84 -8.23 2.81
CA PRO A 274 5.93 -8.35 3.77
C PRO A 274 5.47 -8.88 5.13
N THR A 275 4.30 -8.46 5.61
CA THR A 275 3.75 -8.95 6.89
C THR A 275 3.03 -10.29 6.77
N ARG A 276 2.26 -10.51 5.69
CA ARG A 276 1.55 -11.76 5.46
C ARG A 276 2.53 -12.92 5.23
N ASN A 277 3.51 -12.71 4.37
CA ASN A 277 4.50 -13.73 4.01
C ASN A 277 5.41 -14.08 5.21
N ALA A 278 5.81 -13.08 6.00
CA ALA A 278 6.58 -13.28 7.22
C ALA A 278 5.93 -14.27 8.18
N ARG A 279 4.61 -14.13 8.43
CA ARG A 279 3.86 -15.05 9.29
C ARG A 279 3.81 -16.49 8.76
N ASN A 280 4.03 -16.66 7.45
CA ASN A 280 4.11 -17.96 6.79
C ASN A 280 5.57 -18.45 6.59
N GLY A 281 6.56 -17.77 7.18
CA GLY A 281 7.97 -18.13 7.07
C GLY A 281 8.58 -17.83 5.69
N TRP A 282 7.99 -16.93 4.93
CA TRP A 282 8.52 -16.45 3.66
C TRP A 282 9.11 -15.04 3.86
N LEU A 283 10.43 -14.94 3.74
CA LEU A 283 11.17 -13.72 3.95
C LEU A 283 11.81 -13.23 2.66
N PHE A 284 11.87 -11.91 2.54
CA PHE A 284 12.54 -11.24 1.44
C PHE A 284 13.92 -10.78 1.90
N THR A 285 14.93 -11.07 1.09
CA THR A 285 16.31 -10.63 1.34
C THR A 285 16.87 -9.93 0.11
N ARG A 286 17.99 -9.26 0.23
CA ARG A 286 18.74 -8.70 -0.89
C ARG A 286 19.05 -9.76 -1.95
N PHE A 287 19.32 -10.99 -1.52
CA PHE A 287 19.75 -12.09 -2.38
C PHE A 287 18.62 -13.04 -2.81
N GLY A 288 17.38 -12.64 -2.67
CA GLY A 288 16.22 -13.46 -3.06
C GLY A 288 15.32 -13.84 -1.89
N ASP A 289 14.43 -14.78 -2.13
CA ASP A 289 13.41 -15.19 -1.19
C ASP A 289 13.89 -16.35 -0.32
N LEU A 290 13.71 -16.23 0.98
CA LEU A 290 14.04 -17.26 1.96
C LEU A 290 12.77 -17.93 2.47
N ARG A 291 12.67 -19.27 2.29
CA ARG A 291 11.59 -20.09 2.83
C ARG A 291 12.04 -20.71 4.15
N LEU A 292 11.85 -20.00 5.24
CA LEU A 292 12.44 -20.33 6.53
C LEU A 292 11.89 -21.63 7.15
N ARG A 293 10.70 -22.08 6.75
CA ARG A 293 10.12 -23.37 7.21
C ARG A 293 10.82 -24.61 6.59
N ASN A 294 11.69 -24.44 5.59
CA ASN A 294 12.43 -25.54 4.97
C ASN A 294 13.42 -26.18 5.95
N ALA A 295 13.50 -27.52 5.97
CA ALA A 295 14.31 -28.30 6.90
C ALA A 295 15.82 -27.97 6.84
N ARG A 296 16.32 -27.48 5.70
CA ARG A 296 17.73 -27.06 5.53
C ARG A 296 18.17 -25.99 6.52
N HIS A 297 17.22 -25.19 7.07
CA HIS A 297 17.52 -24.12 8.02
C HIS A 297 17.58 -24.59 9.47
N ARG A 298 17.34 -25.88 9.75
CA ARG A 298 17.33 -26.44 11.11
C ARG A 298 18.63 -26.23 11.87
N HIS A 299 19.76 -26.22 11.17
CA HIS A 299 21.10 -26.09 11.72
C HIS A 299 21.86 -24.86 11.16
N ASP A 300 21.13 -23.91 10.54
CA ASP A 300 21.74 -22.74 9.90
C ASP A 300 22.00 -21.63 10.94
N GLU A 301 23.27 -21.47 11.33
CA GLU A 301 23.70 -20.47 12.32
C GLU A 301 23.76 -19.05 11.75
N ARG A 302 23.66 -18.89 10.42
CA ARG A 302 23.67 -17.56 9.79
C ARG A 302 22.43 -16.76 10.17
N PRO A 303 22.48 -15.39 10.15
CA PRO A 303 21.30 -14.56 10.26
C PRO A 303 20.37 -14.75 9.05
N ILE A 304 19.14 -14.25 9.11
CA ILE A 304 18.19 -14.28 7.98
C ILE A 304 18.88 -13.70 6.73
N GLU A 305 19.52 -12.54 6.87
CA GLU A 305 20.33 -11.92 5.82
C GLU A 305 21.67 -11.43 6.41
N PRO A 306 22.81 -11.91 5.90
CA PRO A 306 24.12 -11.39 6.29
C PRO A 306 24.23 -9.89 5.98
N GLY A 307 24.70 -9.13 6.97
CA GLY A 307 24.85 -7.66 6.84
C GLY A 307 23.58 -6.84 7.08
N CYS A 308 22.43 -7.48 7.29
CA CYS A 308 21.19 -6.79 7.65
C CYS A 308 21.25 -6.32 9.12
N ALA A 309 20.94 -5.04 9.37
CA ALA A 309 20.98 -4.42 10.69
C ALA A 309 19.68 -4.54 11.50
N CYS A 310 18.65 -5.26 11.01
CA CYS A 310 17.41 -5.38 11.76
C CYS A 310 17.60 -6.22 13.04
N HIS A 311 16.72 -5.99 14.01
CA HIS A 311 16.76 -6.71 15.31
C HIS A 311 16.77 -8.23 15.14
N ALA A 312 16.06 -8.79 14.16
CA ALA A 312 16.05 -10.24 13.93
C ALA A 312 17.41 -10.75 13.46
N CYS A 313 18.06 -10.08 12.49
CA CYS A 313 19.33 -10.51 11.92
C CYS A 313 20.52 -10.31 12.86
N THR A 314 20.48 -9.27 13.70
CA THR A 314 21.60 -8.96 14.63
C THR A 314 21.62 -9.84 15.86
N ASN A 315 20.50 -10.48 16.21
CA ASN A 315 20.39 -11.20 17.48
C ASN A 315 20.05 -12.70 17.33
N PHE A 316 19.57 -13.15 16.16
CA PHE A 316 19.05 -14.50 16.01
C PHE A 316 19.53 -15.18 14.74
N SER A 317 19.78 -16.50 14.83
CA SER A 317 20.11 -17.33 13.68
C SER A 317 18.85 -17.78 12.90
N ARG A 318 19.05 -18.18 11.64
CA ARG A 318 17.99 -18.84 10.85
C ARG A 318 17.46 -20.09 11.55
N ALA A 319 18.33 -20.86 12.21
CA ALA A 319 17.93 -22.06 12.97
C ALA A 319 16.94 -21.74 14.07
N TYR A 320 17.18 -20.68 14.83
CA TYR A 320 16.26 -20.27 15.91
C TYR A 320 14.92 -19.78 15.36
N VAL A 321 14.94 -18.88 14.37
CA VAL A 321 13.70 -18.38 13.77
C VAL A 321 12.95 -19.49 13.00
N HIS A 322 13.67 -20.43 12.36
CA HIS A 322 13.09 -21.66 11.80
C HIS A 322 12.36 -22.47 12.86
N HIS A 323 12.99 -22.71 14.02
CA HIS A 323 12.39 -23.43 15.13
C HIS A 323 11.07 -22.76 15.55
N LEU A 324 11.08 -21.45 15.80
CA LEU A 324 9.88 -20.69 16.18
C LEU A 324 8.77 -20.77 15.12
N GLN A 325 9.12 -20.69 13.83
CA GLN A 325 8.17 -20.82 12.73
C GLN A 325 7.59 -22.25 12.61
N ARG A 326 8.33 -23.27 13.05
CA ARG A 326 7.87 -24.67 13.02
C ARG A 326 6.90 -25.00 14.13
N ILE A 327 7.01 -24.34 15.27
CA ILE A 327 6.09 -24.49 16.42
C ILE A 327 4.99 -23.43 16.43
N ASP A 328 4.90 -22.61 15.36
CA ASP A 328 3.94 -21.50 15.20
C ASP A 328 3.97 -20.49 16.37
N ASP A 329 5.16 -20.26 16.96
CA ASP A 329 5.33 -19.25 18.01
C ASP A 329 5.17 -17.83 17.48
N ILE A 330 4.48 -16.99 18.23
CA ILE A 330 4.23 -15.58 17.87
C ILE A 330 5.54 -14.81 17.65
N LEU A 331 6.59 -15.11 18.44
CA LEU A 331 7.89 -14.48 18.29
C LEU A 331 8.51 -14.77 16.92
N GLY A 332 8.33 -15.97 16.37
CA GLY A 332 8.78 -16.31 15.02
C GLY A 332 8.13 -15.45 13.94
N ALA A 333 6.82 -15.25 14.02
CA ALA A 333 6.09 -14.37 13.13
C ALA A 333 6.53 -12.89 13.27
N ARG A 334 6.78 -12.46 14.52
CA ARG A 334 7.22 -11.09 14.83
C ARG A 334 8.62 -10.81 14.28
N LEU A 335 9.61 -11.66 14.55
CA LEU A 335 10.99 -11.49 14.06
C LEU A 335 11.05 -11.49 12.53
N ALA A 336 10.29 -12.39 11.89
CA ALA A 336 10.17 -12.43 10.43
C ALA A 336 9.53 -11.14 9.87
N THR A 337 8.51 -10.58 10.55
CA THR A 337 7.86 -9.33 10.15
C THR A 337 8.79 -8.13 10.29
N ILE A 338 9.55 -8.02 11.40
CA ILE A 338 10.56 -6.99 11.60
C ILE A 338 11.58 -7.02 10.45
N HIS A 339 12.08 -8.22 10.10
CA HIS A 339 13.04 -8.36 9.00
C HIS A 339 12.46 -7.91 7.65
N ASN A 340 11.29 -8.42 7.27
CA ASN A 340 10.69 -8.09 5.98
C ASN A 340 10.38 -6.61 5.84
N LEU A 341 9.82 -5.98 6.87
CA LEU A 341 9.54 -4.54 6.83
C LEU A 341 10.81 -3.70 6.83
N HIS A 342 11.82 -4.07 7.62
CA HIS A 342 13.14 -3.42 7.59
C HIS A 342 13.75 -3.49 6.19
N TYR A 343 13.68 -4.64 5.52
CA TYR A 343 14.16 -4.81 4.15
C TYR A 343 13.43 -3.87 3.17
N TYR A 344 12.10 -3.81 3.22
CA TYR A 344 11.30 -2.94 2.34
C TYR A 344 11.59 -1.45 2.56
N VAL A 345 11.68 -1.02 3.81
CA VAL A 345 12.00 0.38 4.15
C VAL A 345 13.44 0.73 3.75
N THR A 346 14.38 -0.19 3.94
CA THR A 346 15.78 -0.03 3.51
C THR A 346 15.89 0.07 1.99
N LEU A 347 15.17 -0.78 1.25
CA LEU A 347 15.12 -0.75 -0.21
C LEU A 347 14.65 0.62 -0.73
N MET A 348 13.61 1.19 -0.12
CA MET A 348 13.14 2.54 -0.47
C MET A 348 14.20 3.61 -0.18
N ARG A 349 14.90 3.54 0.95
CA ARG A 349 15.98 4.46 1.28
C ARG A 349 17.12 4.38 0.27
N GLU A 350 17.58 3.17 -0.08
CA GLU A 350 18.65 2.96 -1.07
C GLU A 350 18.25 3.50 -2.45
N MET A 351 16.99 3.34 -2.87
CA MET A 351 16.48 3.93 -4.12
C MET A 351 16.48 5.45 -4.06
N ARG A 352 16.05 6.08 -2.95
CA ARG A 352 16.14 7.54 -2.78
C ARG A 352 17.57 8.06 -2.87
N GLU A 353 18.52 7.36 -2.27
CA GLU A 353 19.96 7.70 -2.33
C GLU A 353 20.48 7.58 -3.77
N ALA A 354 20.14 6.50 -4.47
CA ALA A 354 20.55 6.29 -5.86
C ALA A 354 19.99 7.37 -6.81
N ILE A 355 18.71 7.74 -6.64
CA ILE A 355 18.09 8.82 -7.43
C ILE A 355 18.80 10.16 -7.15
N ALA A 356 19.10 10.47 -5.88
CA ALA A 356 19.75 11.72 -5.50
C ALA A 356 21.15 11.88 -6.09
N THR A 357 21.83 10.77 -6.36
CA THR A 357 23.21 10.75 -6.91
C THR A 357 23.27 10.46 -8.40
N GLY A 358 22.14 10.34 -9.09
CA GLY A 358 22.11 10.01 -10.53
C GLY A 358 22.64 8.60 -10.84
N SER A 359 22.49 7.65 -9.92
CA SER A 359 23.02 6.29 -10.03
C SER A 359 21.94 5.20 -9.99
N PHE A 360 20.68 5.57 -10.29
CA PHE A 360 19.55 4.67 -10.15
C PHE A 360 19.61 3.47 -11.11
N ASP A 361 20.09 3.65 -12.34
CA ASP A 361 20.26 2.53 -13.27
C ASP A 361 21.33 1.54 -12.79
N ALA A 362 22.44 2.04 -12.23
CA ALA A 362 23.47 1.19 -11.62
C ALA A 362 22.91 0.44 -10.38
N PHE A 363 22.07 1.10 -9.59
CA PHE A 363 21.36 0.47 -8.48
C PHE A 363 20.46 -0.68 -8.98
N ARG A 364 19.65 -0.46 -10.03
CA ARG A 364 18.77 -1.48 -10.63
C ARG A 364 19.55 -2.69 -11.12
N ALA A 365 20.66 -2.46 -11.82
CA ALA A 365 21.53 -3.54 -12.31
C ALA A 365 22.10 -4.38 -11.16
N ARG A 366 22.62 -3.73 -10.11
CA ARG A 366 23.12 -4.41 -8.91
C ARG A 366 22.00 -5.17 -8.18
N PHE A 367 20.82 -4.55 -8.01
CA PHE A 367 19.66 -5.21 -7.40
C PHE A 367 19.29 -6.49 -8.14
N ALA A 368 19.20 -6.45 -9.48
CA ALA A 368 18.89 -7.63 -10.29
C ALA A 368 19.98 -8.71 -10.15
N GLN A 369 21.25 -8.33 -10.15
CA GLN A 369 22.37 -9.25 -9.97
C GLN A 369 22.35 -9.91 -8.57
N ASP A 370 22.14 -9.12 -7.51
CA ASP A 370 22.05 -9.63 -6.15
C ASP A 370 20.88 -10.63 -5.99
N ARG A 371 19.71 -10.30 -6.54
CA ARG A 371 18.53 -11.19 -6.52
C ARG A 371 18.76 -12.47 -7.31
N ALA A 372 19.47 -12.41 -8.43
CA ALA A 372 19.81 -13.57 -9.25
C ALA A 372 20.84 -14.51 -8.58
N ARG A 373 21.67 -13.97 -7.68
CA ARG A 373 22.66 -14.76 -6.91
C ARG A 373 22.00 -15.82 -6.03
N GLY A 374 20.83 -15.51 -5.47
CA GLY A 374 20.14 -16.37 -4.53
C GLY A 374 20.69 -16.34 -3.10
N VAL A 375 19.88 -16.84 -2.15
CA VAL A 375 20.18 -16.77 -0.68
C VAL A 375 21.27 -17.73 -0.21
N ASP A 376 21.71 -18.62 -1.06
CA ASP A 376 22.71 -19.66 -0.77
C ASP A 376 23.99 -19.47 -1.61
N GLY A 377 24.06 -18.42 -2.45
CA GLY A 377 25.21 -18.08 -3.30
C GLY A 377 26.36 -17.40 -2.57
#